data_49e5e44e78d88bbf1d3672b1ef781b26
#
_entry.id   49e5e44e78d88bbf1d3672b1ef781b26
#
_cell.length_a   1.000
_cell.length_b   1.000
_cell.length_c   1.000
_cell.angle_alpha   90.00
_cell.angle_beta   90.00
_cell.angle_gamma   90.00
#
_symmetry.space_group_name_H-M   'P 1'
#
loop_
_entity.id
_entity.type
_entity.pdbx_description
1 polymer ?
#
loop_
_entity_poly.entity_id
_entity_poly.type
_entity_poly.pdbx_seq_one_letter_code
_entity_poly.pdbx_strand_id
1 'polypeptide(L)'
;MRPSDSPRSGSSTGSRDNSRDNSKGSQKPKASGGERRLGDFLCFAVYSANLAFGRAYRKGLEGLGLTYPQWIAIVALWEQDGQTVSELGEKMFLESNTLTPILKKLESMGYLRRQRDPADERQVRISLTEAGRQLREKGAHMNLMAATGLKADEFARLQKSVVALRDNLIEATAQQEE
;
A
#
# COMPACT_ATOMS: atom_id res chain seq x y z
N MET A 1 -50.38 43.67 -32.65
CA MET A 1 -50.35 43.80 -34.12
C MET A 1 -49.78 42.51 -34.67
N ARG A 2 -50.67 41.68 -35.15
CA ARG A 2 -50.41 40.58 -36.10
C ARG A 2 -50.39 41.21 -37.50
N PRO A 3 -49.97 40.56 -38.62
CA PRO A 3 -50.22 39.17 -39.01
C PRO A 3 -49.01 38.45 -39.67
N SER A 4 -49.03 37.10 -39.71
CA SER A 4 -49.39 36.20 -40.85
C SER A 4 -48.25 36.06 -41.90
N ASP A 5 -47.78 34.91 -42.38
CA ASP A 5 -48.52 33.85 -43.10
C ASP A 5 -47.63 32.62 -43.37
N SER A 6 -48.18 31.44 -43.28
CA SER A 6 -47.71 30.24 -43.97
C SER A 6 -48.20 30.28 -45.45
N PRO A 7 -47.86 29.35 -46.39
CA PRO A 7 -47.73 27.91 -46.27
C PRO A 7 -46.89 27.14 -47.35
N ARG A 8 -46.94 25.78 -47.28
CA ARG A 8 -46.89 24.71 -48.32
C ARG A 8 -45.47 24.16 -48.65
N SER A 9 -45.28 22.95 -48.59
CA SER A 9 -45.77 21.62 -48.98
C SER A 9 -44.75 20.92 -49.85
N GLY A 10 -44.51 19.64 -49.61
CA GLY A 10 -43.76 18.79 -50.51
C GLY A 10 -43.38 17.44 -49.90
N SER A 11 -44.22 16.46 -50.18
CA SER A 11 -44.08 15.03 -49.89
C SER A 11 -42.87 14.40 -50.58
N SER A 12 -42.25 13.38 -49.97
CA SER A 12 -42.02 12.09 -50.64
C SER A 12 -41.31 11.08 -49.74
N THR A 13 -42.01 10.02 -49.48
CA THR A 13 -41.64 8.60 -49.31
C THR A 13 -40.18 8.20 -49.51
N GLY A 14 -39.64 7.37 -48.60
CA GLY A 14 -38.43 6.60 -48.76
C GLY A 14 -38.09 5.74 -47.54
N SER A 15 -38.84 4.64 -47.41
CA SER A 15 -38.48 3.50 -46.54
C SER A 15 -37.12 2.99 -46.93
N ARG A 16 -36.18 2.91 -46.00
CA ARG A 16 -35.07 1.97 -46.04
C ARG A 16 -34.71 1.51 -44.64
N ASP A 17 -35.18 0.31 -44.41
CA ASP A 17 -34.71 -0.65 -43.43
C ASP A 17 -33.17 -0.69 -43.42
N ASN A 18 -32.54 -0.49 -42.27
CA ASN A 18 -31.14 -0.79 -42.12
C ASN A 18 -30.90 -1.35 -40.72
N SER A 19 -31.18 -2.64 -40.63
CA SER A 19 -30.73 -3.51 -39.54
C SER A 19 -29.22 -3.39 -39.39
N ARG A 20 -28.72 -2.62 -38.40
CA ARG A 20 -27.33 -2.64 -38.02
C ARG A 20 -27.13 -3.60 -36.86
N ASP A 21 -26.67 -4.75 -37.26
CA ASP A 21 -25.99 -5.77 -36.48
C ASP A 21 -24.96 -5.13 -35.54
N ASN A 22 -25.23 -5.19 -34.24
CA ASN A 22 -24.37 -4.65 -33.20
C ASN A 22 -23.50 -5.80 -32.63
N SER A 23 -22.63 -6.35 -33.47
CA SER A 23 -21.60 -7.27 -33.03
C SER A 23 -20.57 -6.49 -32.17
N LYS A 24 -20.72 -6.57 -30.84
CA LYS A 24 -19.70 -6.16 -29.87
C LYS A 24 -18.46 -7.01 -30.06
N GLY A 25 -17.56 -6.56 -30.93
CA GLY A 25 -16.22 -7.07 -31.03
C GLY A 25 -15.45 -6.81 -29.74
N SER A 26 -15.20 -7.89 -29.01
CA SER A 26 -14.28 -7.92 -27.88
C SER A 26 -12.89 -7.51 -28.38
N GLN A 27 -12.52 -6.24 -28.24
CA GLN A 27 -11.18 -5.77 -28.54
C GLN A 27 -10.22 -6.32 -27.47
N LYS A 28 -9.49 -7.38 -27.80
CA LYS A 28 -8.26 -7.74 -27.09
C LYS A 28 -7.33 -6.52 -27.12
N PRO A 29 -6.68 -6.16 -25.99
CA PRO A 29 -5.70 -5.08 -25.99
C PRO A 29 -4.57 -5.46 -26.97
N LYS A 30 -4.41 -4.67 -28.03
CA LYS A 30 -3.25 -4.75 -28.93
C LYS A 30 -2.01 -4.44 -28.09
N ALA A 31 -1.12 -5.40 -27.94
CA ALA A 31 0.23 -5.19 -27.46
C ALA A 31 0.96 -4.30 -28.48
N SER A 32 0.85 -2.98 -28.31
CA SER A 32 1.68 -2.01 -29.03
C SER A 32 3.10 -2.14 -28.48
N GLY A 33 4.06 -2.57 -29.32
CA GLY A 33 5.49 -2.62 -29.02
C GLY A 33 6.11 -1.21 -28.94
N GLY A 34 5.52 -0.32 -28.14
CA GLY A 34 6.09 0.95 -27.75
C GLY A 34 7.01 0.76 -26.55
N GLU A 35 8.08 1.51 -26.47
CA GLU A 35 8.96 1.55 -25.30
C GLU A 35 8.10 1.77 -24.03
N ARG A 36 8.14 0.78 -23.11
CA ARG A 36 7.43 0.88 -21.85
C ARG A 36 8.03 2.01 -21.02
N ARG A 37 7.22 2.97 -20.66
CA ARG A 37 7.63 4.06 -19.77
C ARG A 37 7.71 3.55 -18.32
N LEU A 38 8.55 4.16 -17.52
CA LEU A 38 8.72 3.78 -16.10
C LEU A 38 7.37 3.71 -15.35
N GLY A 39 6.44 4.63 -15.65
CA GLY A 39 5.11 4.65 -15.06
C GLY A 39 4.20 3.46 -15.42
N ASP A 40 4.53 2.69 -16.47
CA ASP A 40 3.75 1.53 -16.90
C ASP A 40 4.10 0.26 -16.08
N PHE A 41 5.13 0.34 -15.22
CA PHE A 41 5.56 -0.78 -14.40
C PHE A 41 4.86 -0.78 -13.04
N LEU A 42 4.17 -1.88 -12.73
CA LEU A 42 3.51 -2.04 -11.42
C LEU A 42 4.50 -1.96 -10.25
N CYS A 43 5.68 -2.56 -10.40
CA CYS A 43 6.73 -2.48 -9.38
C CYS A 43 7.14 -1.04 -9.07
N PHE A 44 7.20 -0.16 -10.07
CA PHE A 44 7.47 1.25 -9.85
C PHE A 44 6.31 1.96 -9.15
N ALA A 45 5.06 1.63 -9.49
CA ALA A 45 3.89 2.18 -8.82
C ALA A 45 3.91 1.82 -7.31
N VAL A 46 4.18 0.55 -6.95
CA VAL A 46 4.31 0.10 -5.57
C VAL A 46 5.49 0.78 -4.86
N TYR A 47 6.66 0.82 -5.51
CA TYR A 47 7.84 1.49 -4.97
C TYR A 47 7.60 2.98 -4.68
N SER A 48 7.05 3.71 -5.64
CA SER A 48 6.79 5.14 -5.49
C SER A 48 5.68 5.43 -4.47
N ALA A 49 4.67 4.56 -4.37
CA ALA A 49 3.65 4.63 -3.32
C ALA A 49 4.27 4.43 -1.93
N ASN A 50 5.16 3.45 -1.75
CA ASN A 50 5.88 3.25 -0.48
C ASN A 50 6.67 4.49 -0.06
N LEU A 51 7.38 5.14 -1.00
CA LEU A 51 8.07 6.40 -0.73
C LEU A 51 7.10 7.53 -0.36
N ALA A 52 5.92 7.58 -0.99
CA ALA A 52 4.88 8.55 -0.69
C ALA A 52 4.30 8.34 0.71
N PHE A 53 4.06 7.09 1.12
CA PHE A 53 3.67 6.75 2.50
C PHE A 53 4.69 7.24 3.51
N GLY A 54 5.98 6.97 3.30
CA GLY A 54 7.05 7.47 4.19
C GLY A 54 7.05 8.99 4.34
N ARG A 55 6.75 9.72 3.26
CA ARG A 55 6.60 11.19 3.30
C ARG A 55 5.35 11.63 4.02
N ALA A 56 4.22 10.97 3.81
CA ALA A 56 2.95 11.28 4.47
C ALA A 56 3.03 11.08 5.99
N TYR A 57 3.71 10.03 6.44
CA TYR A 57 3.96 9.78 7.87
C TYR A 57 4.94 10.76 8.50
N ARG A 58 5.84 11.36 7.73
CA ARG A 58 6.95 12.16 8.26
C ARG A 58 6.49 13.21 9.25
N LYS A 59 5.48 14.03 8.90
CA LYS A 59 5.00 15.12 9.74
C LYS A 59 4.49 14.64 11.11
N GLY A 60 3.78 13.51 11.16
CA GLY A 60 3.32 12.92 12.41
C GLY A 60 4.45 12.29 13.22
N LEU A 61 5.43 11.69 12.57
CA LEU A 61 6.54 11.00 13.21
C LEU A 61 7.66 11.94 13.67
N GLU A 62 7.82 13.11 13.05
CA GLU A 62 8.81 14.13 13.48
C GLU A 62 8.58 14.54 14.92
N GLY A 63 7.33 14.71 15.35
CA GLY A 63 6.98 15.01 16.75
C GLY A 63 7.36 13.90 17.74
N LEU A 64 7.56 12.68 17.26
CA LEU A 64 7.99 11.52 18.05
C LEU A 64 9.49 11.21 17.87
N GLY A 65 10.17 11.90 16.98
CA GLY A 65 11.56 11.65 16.62
C GLY A 65 11.80 10.32 15.90
N LEU A 66 10.75 9.76 15.25
CA LEU A 66 10.78 8.44 14.63
C LEU A 66 10.83 8.52 13.09
N THR A 67 11.50 7.55 12.48
CA THR A 67 11.36 7.26 11.06
C THR A 67 10.21 6.28 10.81
N TYR A 68 9.72 6.19 9.57
CA TYR A 68 8.64 5.27 9.21
C TYR A 68 8.98 3.79 9.50
N PRO A 69 10.18 3.24 9.16
CA PRO A 69 10.52 1.87 9.54
C PRO A 69 10.58 1.64 11.06
N GLN A 70 11.04 2.63 11.85
CA GLN A 70 11.02 2.56 13.30
C GLN A 70 9.59 2.50 13.86
N TRP A 71 8.69 3.29 13.27
CA TRP A 71 7.27 3.26 13.62
C TRP A 71 6.64 1.90 13.34
N ILE A 72 6.89 1.32 12.15
CA ILE A 72 6.37 -0.01 11.81
C ILE A 72 6.88 -1.08 12.79
N ALA A 73 8.15 -1.02 13.22
CA ALA A 73 8.69 -1.95 14.21
C ALA A 73 7.96 -1.83 15.57
N ILE A 74 7.66 -0.62 16.02
CA ILE A 74 6.85 -0.38 17.23
C ILE A 74 5.43 -0.93 17.05
N VAL A 75 4.78 -0.70 15.90
CA VAL A 75 3.44 -1.23 15.61
C VAL A 75 3.44 -2.76 15.64
N ALA A 76 4.43 -3.41 15.05
CA ALA A 76 4.57 -4.86 15.05
C ALA A 76 4.72 -5.42 16.48
N LEU A 77 5.43 -4.72 17.35
CA LEU A 77 5.59 -5.08 18.77
C LEU A 77 4.34 -4.80 19.62
N TRP A 78 3.47 -3.84 19.24
CA TRP A 78 2.17 -3.69 19.89
C TRP A 78 1.21 -4.83 19.61
N GLU A 79 1.33 -5.46 18.44
CA GLU A 79 0.52 -6.63 18.10
C GLU A 79 1.00 -7.87 18.86
N GLN A 80 2.31 -8.03 18.98
CA GLN A 80 2.94 -9.14 19.71
C GLN A 80 4.26 -8.66 20.30
N ASP A 81 4.32 -8.52 21.60
CA ASP A 81 5.53 -8.14 22.35
C ASP A 81 6.44 -9.36 22.60
N GLY A 82 7.70 -9.14 22.89
CA GLY A 82 8.64 -10.21 23.25
C GLY A 82 9.10 -11.11 22.09
N GLN A 83 8.98 -10.64 20.85
CA GLN A 83 9.44 -11.36 19.66
C GLN A 83 10.96 -11.40 19.57
N THR A 84 11.51 -12.43 18.96
CA THR A 84 12.93 -12.46 18.54
C THR A 84 13.17 -11.51 17.35
N VAL A 85 14.43 -11.19 17.12
CA VAL A 85 14.80 -10.37 15.94
C VAL A 85 14.39 -11.05 14.64
N SER A 86 14.49 -12.39 14.57
CA SER A 86 14.10 -13.16 13.38
C SER A 86 12.59 -13.11 13.15
N GLU A 87 11.77 -13.41 14.18
CA GLU A 87 10.31 -13.34 14.09
C GLU A 87 9.82 -11.94 13.68
N LEU A 88 10.43 -10.91 14.24
CA LEU A 88 10.10 -9.52 13.90
C LEU A 88 10.56 -9.18 12.46
N GLY A 89 11.70 -9.72 12.01
CA GLY A 89 12.19 -9.57 10.65
C GLY A 89 11.24 -10.19 9.63
N GLU A 90 10.83 -11.42 9.86
CA GLU A 90 9.83 -12.12 9.03
C GLU A 90 8.52 -11.33 8.94
N LYS A 91 8.00 -10.88 10.09
CA LYS A 91 6.78 -10.07 10.16
C LYS A 91 6.87 -8.74 9.41
N MET A 92 8.06 -8.12 9.40
CA MET A 92 8.32 -6.85 8.74
C MET A 92 8.85 -6.99 7.30
N PHE A 93 9.09 -8.22 6.84
CA PHE A 93 9.75 -8.51 5.56
C PHE A 93 11.11 -7.84 5.44
N LEU A 94 11.90 -7.86 6.53
CA LEU A 94 13.22 -7.23 6.62
C LEU A 94 14.27 -8.25 7.07
N GLU A 95 15.40 -8.23 6.39
CA GLU A 95 16.59 -8.95 6.82
C GLU A 95 17.11 -8.45 8.18
N SER A 96 17.70 -9.35 8.98
CA SER A 96 18.23 -9.04 10.30
C SER A 96 19.30 -7.94 10.30
N ASN A 97 20.08 -7.83 9.23
CA ASN A 97 21.07 -6.77 9.03
C ASN A 97 20.43 -5.37 8.88
N THR A 98 19.25 -5.30 8.25
CA THR A 98 18.47 -4.06 8.09
C THR A 98 17.69 -3.72 9.37
N LEU A 99 17.13 -4.73 10.03
CA LEU A 99 16.31 -4.54 11.22
C LEU A 99 17.15 -4.16 12.47
N THR A 100 18.34 -4.76 12.63
CA THR A 100 19.19 -4.55 13.80
C THR A 100 19.55 -3.08 14.07
N PRO A 101 19.93 -2.24 13.08
CA PRO A 101 20.17 -0.80 13.32
C PRO A 101 18.89 -0.06 13.76
N ILE A 102 17.73 -0.44 13.22
CA ILE A 102 16.43 0.14 13.59
C ILE A 102 16.15 -0.12 15.07
N LEU A 103 16.31 -1.38 15.51
CA LEU A 103 16.09 -1.78 16.90
C LEU A 103 17.08 -1.15 17.87
N LYS A 104 18.37 -1.08 17.50
CA LYS A 104 19.40 -0.38 18.31
C LYS A 104 19.03 1.09 18.51
N LYS A 105 18.53 1.75 17.47
CA LYS A 105 18.11 3.15 17.57
C LYS A 105 16.91 3.32 18.48
N LEU A 106 15.89 2.47 18.36
CA LEU A 106 14.70 2.47 19.23
C LEU A 106 15.05 2.18 20.70
N GLU A 107 16.00 1.27 20.93
CA GLU A 107 16.53 1.00 22.27
C GLU A 107 17.24 2.23 22.86
N SER A 108 18.10 2.89 22.08
CA SER A 108 18.78 4.13 22.52
C SER A 108 17.82 5.28 22.82
N MET A 109 16.60 5.25 22.21
CA MET A 109 15.52 6.20 22.49
C MET A 109 14.65 5.78 23.68
N GLY A 110 14.91 4.62 24.28
CA GLY A 110 14.19 4.11 25.44
C GLY A 110 12.83 3.50 25.12
N TYR A 111 12.49 3.23 23.86
CA TYR A 111 11.18 2.68 23.46
C TYR A 111 11.11 1.16 23.53
N LEU A 112 12.22 0.47 23.45
CA LEU A 112 12.31 -0.97 23.58
C LEU A 112 13.53 -1.40 24.40
N ARG A 113 13.56 -2.69 24.77
CA ARG A 113 14.70 -3.39 25.38
C ARG A 113 15.05 -4.59 24.52
N ARG A 114 16.34 -4.88 24.45
CA ARG A 114 16.90 -6.03 23.79
C ARG A 114 17.55 -6.93 24.83
N GLN A 115 17.12 -8.16 24.95
CA GLN A 115 17.63 -9.11 25.92
C GLN A 115 17.96 -10.42 25.20
N ARG A 116 19.05 -11.09 25.60
CA ARG A 116 19.30 -12.45 25.15
C ARG A 116 18.21 -13.37 25.66
N ASP A 117 17.76 -14.30 24.82
CA ASP A 117 16.79 -15.28 25.23
C ASP A 117 17.41 -16.21 26.27
N PRO A 118 16.81 -16.39 27.46
CA PRO A 118 17.34 -17.32 28.46
C PRO A 118 17.37 -18.79 28.01
N ALA A 119 16.50 -19.15 27.05
CA ALA A 119 16.41 -20.51 26.51
C ALA A 119 17.40 -20.75 25.35
N ASP A 120 17.78 -19.70 24.61
CA ASP A 120 18.76 -19.76 23.53
C ASP A 120 19.52 -18.42 23.44
N GLU A 121 20.69 -18.38 24.01
CA GLU A 121 21.54 -17.16 24.05
C GLU A 121 21.93 -16.61 22.66
N ARG A 122 21.76 -17.38 21.59
CA ARG A 122 21.98 -16.93 20.19
C ARG A 122 20.88 -16.00 19.73
N GLN A 123 19.71 -16.06 20.36
CA GLN A 123 18.56 -15.25 20.04
C GLN A 123 18.50 -14.00 20.91
N VAL A 124 18.00 -12.92 20.32
CA VAL A 124 17.73 -11.66 21.03
C VAL A 124 16.24 -11.39 20.97
N ARG A 125 15.60 -11.29 22.15
CA ARG A 125 14.21 -10.89 22.28
C ARG A 125 14.08 -9.38 22.40
N ILE A 126 13.04 -8.86 21.77
CA ILE A 126 12.71 -7.46 21.71
C ILE A 126 11.40 -7.25 22.47
N SER A 127 11.43 -6.40 23.48
CA SER A 127 10.24 -6.06 24.25
C SER A 127 10.06 -4.55 24.37
N LEU A 128 8.82 -4.08 24.33
CA LEU A 128 8.50 -2.66 24.52
C LEU A 128 8.75 -2.25 25.99
N THR A 129 9.27 -1.06 26.17
CA THR A 129 9.23 -0.36 27.44
C THR A 129 7.85 0.27 27.65
N GLU A 130 7.59 0.81 28.84
CA GLU A 130 6.39 1.58 29.09
C GLU A 130 6.29 2.80 28.14
N ALA A 131 7.39 3.49 27.90
CA ALA A 131 7.46 4.60 26.94
C ALA A 131 7.11 4.14 25.51
N GLY A 132 7.57 2.95 25.10
CA GLY A 132 7.22 2.36 23.80
C GLY A 132 5.73 2.01 23.68
N ARG A 133 5.11 1.54 24.76
CA ARG A 133 3.66 1.27 24.81
C ARG A 133 2.84 2.55 24.69
N GLN A 134 3.23 3.60 25.40
CA GLN A 134 2.55 4.92 25.38
C GLN A 134 2.62 5.63 24.02
N LEU A 135 3.56 5.27 23.14
CA LEU A 135 3.58 5.79 21.77
C LEU A 135 2.29 5.47 21.01
N ARG A 136 1.55 4.41 21.38
CA ARG A 136 0.29 4.05 20.73
C ARG A 136 -0.75 5.16 20.82
N GLU A 137 -0.87 5.78 21.98
CA GLU A 137 -1.79 6.90 22.18
C GLU A 137 -1.38 8.12 21.36
N LYS A 138 -0.09 8.42 21.33
CA LYS A 138 0.47 9.53 20.55
C LYS A 138 0.34 9.30 19.03
N GLY A 139 0.38 8.05 18.59
CA GLY A 139 0.26 7.67 17.18
C GLY A 139 -1.19 7.48 16.68
N ALA A 140 -2.17 7.44 17.58
CA ALA A 140 -3.58 7.24 17.22
C ALA A 140 -4.14 8.30 16.27
N HIS A 141 -3.52 9.49 16.24
CA HIS A 141 -3.91 10.59 15.34
C HIS A 141 -3.34 10.47 13.91
N MET A 142 -2.45 9.52 13.65
CA MET A 142 -1.88 9.29 12.32
C MET A 142 -2.81 8.46 11.45
N ASN A 143 -3.99 8.99 11.14
CA ASN A 143 -4.94 8.35 10.23
C ASN A 143 -4.56 8.66 8.77
N LEU A 144 -3.84 7.75 8.14
CA LEU A 144 -3.44 7.91 6.73
C LEU A 144 -4.55 7.59 5.72
N MET A 145 -5.63 6.96 6.12
CA MET A 145 -6.73 6.69 5.20
C MET A 145 -7.22 7.99 4.55
N ALA A 146 -7.38 9.06 5.35
CA ALA A 146 -7.78 10.36 4.84
C ALA A 146 -6.76 10.96 3.84
N ALA A 147 -5.46 10.72 4.06
CA ALA A 147 -4.41 11.20 3.16
C ALA A 147 -4.35 10.48 1.81
N THR A 148 -4.93 9.29 1.71
CA THR A 148 -5.00 8.54 0.43
C THR A 148 -6.04 9.09 -0.53
N GLY A 149 -7.02 9.85 -0.06
CA GLY A 149 -8.16 10.31 -0.85
C GLY A 149 -9.14 9.20 -1.23
N LEU A 150 -8.96 7.98 -0.72
CA LEU A 150 -9.81 6.84 -1.00
C LEU A 150 -10.97 6.76 -0.01
N LYS A 151 -12.10 6.23 -0.45
CA LYS A 151 -13.18 5.81 0.44
C LYS A 151 -12.78 4.55 1.20
N ALA A 152 -13.43 4.28 2.33
CA ALA A 152 -13.06 3.15 3.20
C ALA A 152 -13.12 1.79 2.49
N ASP A 153 -14.11 1.56 1.64
CA ASP A 153 -14.27 0.34 0.86
C ASP A 153 -13.21 0.20 -0.26
N GLU A 154 -12.85 1.31 -0.90
CA GLU A 154 -11.77 1.36 -1.91
C GLU A 154 -10.41 1.10 -1.26
N PHE A 155 -10.16 1.72 -0.11
CA PHE A 155 -8.96 1.48 0.68
C PHE A 155 -8.82 0.01 1.08
N ALA A 156 -9.89 -0.59 1.61
CA ALA A 156 -9.88 -2.00 2.01
C ALA A 156 -9.65 -2.95 0.82
N ARG A 157 -10.23 -2.68 -0.34
CA ARG A 157 -10.01 -3.46 -1.57
C ARG A 157 -8.56 -3.35 -2.04
N LEU A 158 -8.02 -2.12 -2.08
CA LEU A 158 -6.64 -1.89 -2.49
C LEU A 158 -5.66 -2.59 -1.54
N GLN A 159 -5.87 -2.48 -0.22
CA GLN A 159 -5.05 -3.16 0.77
C GLN A 159 -5.02 -4.68 0.53
N LYS A 160 -6.17 -5.31 0.36
CA LYS A 160 -6.27 -6.75 0.06
C LYS A 160 -5.52 -7.12 -1.22
N SER A 161 -5.65 -6.30 -2.27
CA SER A 161 -4.97 -6.55 -3.56
C SER A 161 -3.45 -6.45 -3.43
N VAL A 162 -2.95 -5.47 -2.67
CA VAL A 162 -1.50 -5.30 -2.44
C VAL A 162 -0.94 -6.42 -1.58
N VAL A 163 -1.70 -6.86 -0.56
CA VAL A 163 -1.33 -8.03 0.26
C VAL A 163 -1.26 -9.29 -0.59
N ALA A 164 -2.27 -9.58 -1.40
CA ALA A 164 -2.28 -10.74 -2.29
C ALA A 164 -1.12 -10.69 -3.31
N LEU A 165 -0.84 -9.52 -3.88
CA LEU A 165 0.31 -9.33 -4.78
C LEU A 165 1.62 -9.67 -4.08
N ARG A 166 1.83 -9.18 -2.86
CA ARG A 166 3.02 -9.48 -2.05
C ARG A 166 3.16 -10.99 -1.82
N ASP A 167 2.08 -11.63 -1.35
CA ASP A 167 2.11 -13.04 -0.97
C ASP A 167 2.41 -13.93 -2.19
N ASN A 168 1.79 -13.62 -3.35
CA ASN A 168 2.08 -14.33 -4.60
C ASN A 168 3.53 -14.14 -5.07
N LEU A 169 4.11 -12.94 -4.88
CA LEU A 169 5.51 -12.69 -5.23
C LEU A 169 6.48 -13.46 -4.33
N ILE A 170 6.19 -13.56 -3.04
CA ILE A 170 6.99 -14.33 -2.08
C ILE A 170 6.95 -15.81 -2.44
N GLU A 171 5.76 -16.37 -2.70
CA GLU A 171 5.61 -17.77 -3.11
C GLU A 171 6.35 -18.08 -4.41
N ALA A 172 6.23 -17.20 -5.41
CA ALA A 172 6.91 -17.37 -6.69
C ALA A 172 8.44 -17.32 -6.58
N THR A 173 8.99 -16.54 -5.63
CA THR A 173 10.44 -16.47 -5.41
C THR A 173 10.96 -17.68 -4.63
N ALA A 174 10.20 -18.18 -3.64
CA ALA A 174 10.56 -19.38 -2.89
C ALA A 174 10.67 -20.63 -3.81
N GLN A 175 9.79 -20.75 -4.81
CA GLN A 175 9.82 -21.85 -5.78
C GLN A 175 11.01 -21.78 -6.77
N GLN A 176 11.73 -20.67 -6.86
CA GLN A 176 12.90 -20.50 -7.73
C GLN A 176 14.23 -20.84 -7.03
N GLU A 177 14.20 -20.98 -5.71
CA GLU A 177 15.37 -21.30 -4.87
C GLU A 177 15.48 -22.81 -4.56
N GLU A 178 14.47 -23.62 -4.93
CA GLU A 178 14.47 -25.08 -4.89
C GLU A 178 15.02 -25.70 -6.20
#